data_1008e354911b77a625e63613dec9312e
#
_entry.id   1008e354911b77a625e63613dec9312e
#
_cell.length_a   1.000
_cell.length_b   1.000
_cell.length_c   1.000
_cell.angle_alpha   90.00
_cell.angle_beta   90.00
_cell.angle_gamma   90.00
#
_symmetry.space_group_name_H-M   'P 1'
#
loop_
_entity.id
_entity.type
_entity.pdbx_description
1 polymer ?
#
loop_
_entity_poly.entity_id
_entity_poly.type
_entity_poly.pdbx_seq_one_letter_code
_entity_poly.pdbx_strand_id
1 'polypeptide(L)'
;MMTAFLVAVWAGICALDDIGTQMIRRPLLIATVVGLIMGDLTTGLLIGATLEVMWMGVGNVGAYSAPDMISGTAIGTALGIASGGTAAAVALAVPTSLLAQQLLVLYRSGIVALNPIAEKWAETGDFDKIFKINYIPMAIAFLIRAVPTFLAIYFGADAIEAVVEALPAVIISGLGIAGKIIPAVGIGLLMQMMLKKAELWVFLIVGFTLAVYLKLSVLPITLIALIYDKAMQPAAVKAETEDEDEEDYDL
;
A
#
# COMPACT_ATOMS: atom_id res chain seq x y z
N MET A 1 -12.37 -10.87 -21.71
CA MET A 1 -11.04 -11.49 -21.91
C MET A 1 -9.93 -10.46 -22.04
N MET A 2 -10.01 -9.51 -22.98
CA MET A 2 -8.98 -8.45 -23.16
C MET A 2 -8.80 -7.58 -21.90
N THR A 3 -9.87 -7.15 -21.27
CA THR A 3 -9.85 -6.37 -20.02
C THR A 3 -9.16 -7.12 -18.88
N ALA A 4 -9.48 -8.40 -18.67
CA ALA A 4 -8.82 -9.23 -17.67
C ALA A 4 -7.32 -9.37 -17.92
N PHE A 5 -6.91 -9.54 -19.18
CA PHE A 5 -5.51 -9.59 -19.57
C PHE A 5 -4.78 -8.26 -19.30
N LEU A 6 -5.37 -7.14 -19.69
CA LEU A 6 -4.76 -5.81 -19.45
C LEU A 6 -4.61 -5.50 -17.96
N VAL A 7 -5.63 -5.80 -17.14
CA VAL A 7 -5.56 -5.61 -15.69
C VAL A 7 -4.51 -6.54 -15.07
N ALA A 8 -4.39 -7.78 -15.53
CA ALA A 8 -3.38 -8.72 -15.06
C ALA A 8 -1.95 -8.25 -15.40
N VAL A 9 -1.73 -7.77 -16.63
CA VAL A 9 -0.44 -7.19 -17.03
C VAL A 9 -0.11 -5.96 -16.17
N TRP A 10 -1.10 -5.11 -15.91
CA TRP A 10 -0.92 -3.94 -15.05
C TRP A 10 -0.55 -4.33 -13.62
N ALA A 11 -1.23 -5.31 -13.02
CA ALA A 11 -0.87 -5.85 -11.71
C ALA A 11 0.56 -6.42 -11.69
N GLY A 12 0.98 -7.10 -12.77
CA GLY A 12 2.35 -7.58 -12.93
C GLY A 12 3.39 -6.45 -13.04
N ILE A 13 3.09 -5.36 -13.74
CA ILE A 13 3.96 -4.17 -13.80
C ILE A 13 4.08 -3.53 -12.42
N CYS A 14 2.98 -3.38 -11.69
CA CYS A 14 3.00 -2.89 -10.32
C CYS A 14 3.79 -3.81 -9.37
N ALA A 15 3.83 -5.12 -9.67
CA ALA A 15 4.67 -6.07 -8.94
C ALA A 15 6.18 -5.80 -9.12
N LEU A 16 6.60 -5.37 -10.31
CA LEU A 16 7.99 -4.99 -10.57
C LEU A 16 8.34 -3.67 -9.87
N ASP A 17 7.40 -2.73 -9.82
CA ASP A 17 7.58 -1.47 -9.08
C ASP A 17 7.70 -1.69 -7.56
N ASP A 18 7.12 -2.77 -7.02
CA ASP A 18 7.26 -3.16 -5.60
C ASP A 18 8.73 -3.44 -5.20
N ILE A 19 9.54 -3.85 -6.17
CA ILE A 19 10.99 -4.11 -6.00
C ILE A 19 11.81 -2.84 -6.29
N GLY A 20 11.24 -1.88 -7.03
CA GLY A 20 11.91 -0.68 -7.51
C GLY A 20 11.49 0.60 -6.78
N THR A 21 10.91 1.54 -7.53
CA THR A 21 10.57 2.90 -7.07
C THR A 21 9.43 2.96 -6.09
N GLN A 22 8.57 1.95 -6.04
CA GLN A 22 7.41 1.83 -5.15
C GLN A 22 6.39 2.98 -5.27
N MET A 23 6.26 3.54 -6.46
CA MET A 23 5.36 4.67 -6.73
C MET A 23 4.03 4.23 -7.34
N ILE A 24 4.08 3.39 -8.40
CA ILE A 24 2.88 2.96 -9.12
C ILE A 24 2.13 1.80 -8.46
N ARG A 25 2.76 1.12 -7.51
CA ARG A 25 2.13 0.06 -6.70
C ARG A 25 1.08 0.58 -5.70
N ARG A 26 0.87 1.89 -5.62
CA ARG A 26 -0.09 2.51 -4.72
C ARG A 26 -1.53 2.20 -5.15
N PRO A 27 -2.41 1.87 -4.20
CA PRO A 27 -3.82 1.53 -4.49
C PRO A 27 -4.53 2.57 -5.34
N LEU A 28 -4.30 3.85 -5.07
CA LEU A 28 -4.87 4.94 -5.84
C LEU A 28 -4.51 4.83 -7.33
N LEU A 29 -3.24 4.58 -7.66
CA LEU A 29 -2.79 4.48 -9.05
C LEU A 29 -3.22 3.16 -9.69
N ILE A 30 -3.15 2.05 -8.96
CA ILE A 30 -3.60 0.74 -9.46
C ILE A 30 -5.07 0.80 -9.85
N ALA A 31 -5.93 1.25 -8.94
CA ALA A 31 -7.37 1.30 -9.17
C ALA A 31 -7.78 2.32 -10.25
N THR A 32 -7.07 3.45 -10.35
CA THR A 32 -7.31 4.44 -11.40
C THR A 32 -7.06 3.86 -12.78
N VAL A 33 -5.95 3.14 -12.98
CA VAL A 33 -5.65 2.49 -14.27
C VAL A 33 -6.59 1.33 -14.54
N VAL A 34 -6.96 0.53 -13.53
CA VAL A 34 -7.98 -0.51 -13.67
C VAL A 34 -9.32 0.10 -14.08
N GLY A 35 -9.73 1.21 -13.45
CA GLY A 35 -10.95 1.96 -13.82
C GLY A 35 -10.92 2.44 -15.28
N LEU A 36 -9.75 2.94 -15.72
CA LEU A 36 -9.55 3.34 -17.11
C LEU A 36 -9.71 2.14 -18.08
N ILE A 37 -9.13 0.99 -17.76
CA ILE A 37 -9.22 -0.24 -18.56
C ILE A 37 -10.67 -0.76 -18.60
N MET A 38 -11.40 -0.64 -17.49
CA MET A 38 -12.79 -1.07 -17.35
C MET A 38 -13.80 -0.07 -17.94
N GLY A 39 -13.37 1.16 -18.28
CA GLY A 39 -14.22 2.21 -18.83
C GLY A 39 -14.97 3.05 -17.79
N ASP A 40 -14.66 2.90 -16.51
CA ASP A 40 -15.23 3.71 -15.41
C ASP A 40 -14.12 4.26 -14.52
N LEU A 41 -13.49 5.33 -15.01
CA LEU A 41 -12.40 6.02 -14.33
C LEU A 41 -12.84 6.60 -12.98
N THR A 42 -14.06 7.13 -12.91
CA THR A 42 -14.57 7.80 -11.71
C THR A 42 -14.70 6.81 -10.55
N THR A 43 -15.34 5.67 -10.81
CA THR A 43 -15.48 4.59 -9.82
C THR A 43 -14.12 4.01 -9.45
N GLY A 44 -13.22 3.80 -10.43
CA GLY A 44 -11.85 3.36 -10.17
C GLY A 44 -11.09 4.30 -9.26
N LEU A 45 -11.18 5.61 -9.47
CA LEU A 45 -10.54 6.63 -8.63
C LEU A 45 -11.10 6.62 -7.19
N LEU A 46 -12.42 6.53 -7.03
CA LEU A 46 -13.07 6.46 -5.71
C LEU A 46 -12.67 5.20 -4.93
N ILE A 47 -12.63 4.06 -5.61
CA ILE A 47 -12.15 2.80 -5.03
C ILE A 47 -10.69 2.93 -4.62
N GLY A 48 -9.85 3.47 -5.50
CA GLY A 48 -8.42 3.67 -5.24
C GLY A 48 -8.16 4.57 -4.04
N ALA A 49 -8.86 5.69 -3.92
CA ALA A 49 -8.77 6.59 -2.78
C ALA A 49 -9.17 5.89 -1.47
N THR A 50 -10.25 5.11 -1.50
CA THR A 50 -10.72 4.36 -0.32
C THR A 50 -9.71 3.30 0.11
N LEU A 51 -9.19 2.52 -0.84
CA LEU A 51 -8.20 1.47 -0.57
C LEU A 51 -6.84 2.06 -0.16
N GLU A 52 -6.45 3.22 -0.70
CA GLU A 52 -5.21 3.92 -0.29
C GLU A 52 -5.26 4.26 1.20
N VAL A 53 -6.36 4.89 1.65
CA VAL A 53 -6.55 5.22 3.08
C VAL A 53 -6.59 3.96 3.94
N MET A 54 -7.23 2.90 3.46
CA MET A 54 -7.36 1.63 4.17
C MET A 54 -6.01 0.97 4.45
N TRP A 55 -5.08 1.00 3.49
CA TRP A 55 -3.77 0.37 3.61
C TRP A 55 -2.62 1.32 3.97
N MET A 56 -2.92 2.60 4.25
CA MET A 56 -1.91 3.63 4.50
C MET A 56 -0.94 3.27 5.64
N GLY A 57 -1.43 2.65 6.72
CA GLY A 57 -0.61 2.21 7.85
C GLY A 57 -0.14 0.76 7.79
N VAL A 58 -0.52 0.01 6.73
CA VAL A 58 -0.23 -1.42 6.63
C VAL A 58 1.09 -1.63 5.90
N GLY A 59 2.07 -2.19 6.57
CA GLY A 59 3.40 -2.47 6.02
C GLY A 59 4.02 -3.73 6.61
N ASN A 60 5.07 -4.21 5.98
CA ASN A 60 5.85 -5.33 6.51
C ASN A 60 6.68 -4.87 7.70
N VAL A 61 6.52 -5.51 8.85
CA VAL A 61 7.28 -5.21 10.07
C VAL A 61 7.80 -6.50 10.66
N GLY A 62 9.11 -6.66 10.71
CA GLY A 62 9.74 -7.88 11.21
C GLY A 62 9.33 -9.11 10.40
N ALA A 63 8.85 -10.16 11.09
CA ALA A 63 8.36 -11.39 10.46
C ALA A 63 6.92 -11.27 9.92
N TYR A 64 6.22 -10.17 10.19
CA TYR A 64 4.88 -9.97 9.68
C TYR A 64 4.92 -9.59 8.20
N SER A 65 4.19 -10.36 7.39
CA SER A 65 3.97 -10.05 5.98
C SER A 65 2.59 -9.38 5.84
N ALA A 66 2.59 -8.15 5.35
CA ALA A 66 1.35 -7.43 5.09
C ALA A 66 0.53 -8.08 3.96
N PRO A 67 -0.80 -7.89 3.94
CA PRO A 67 -1.63 -8.30 2.82
C PRO A 67 -1.14 -7.73 1.48
N ASP A 68 -1.26 -8.50 0.39
CA ASP A 68 -0.82 -8.01 -0.93
C ASP A 68 -1.82 -6.99 -1.48
N MET A 69 -1.52 -5.72 -1.23
CA MET A 69 -2.36 -4.61 -1.66
C MET A 69 -2.47 -4.49 -3.20
N ILE A 70 -1.47 -4.97 -3.96
CA ILE A 70 -1.47 -4.87 -5.43
C ILE A 70 -2.56 -5.77 -6.01
N SER A 71 -2.52 -7.07 -5.68
CA SER A 71 -3.52 -8.02 -6.15
C SER A 71 -4.92 -7.71 -5.59
N GLY A 72 -4.98 -7.37 -4.29
CA GLY A 72 -6.23 -6.97 -3.65
C GLY A 72 -6.88 -5.77 -4.30
N THR A 73 -6.10 -4.72 -4.63
CA THR A 73 -6.63 -3.53 -5.32
C THR A 73 -7.04 -3.85 -6.75
N ALA A 74 -6.19 -4.53 -7.52
CA ALA A 74 -6.47 -4.81 -8.94
C ALA A 74 -7.74 -5.66 -9.11
N ILE A 75 -7.84 -6.76 -8.35
CA ILE A 75 -8.98 -7.66 -8.39
C ILE A 75 -10.22 -6.98 -7.78
N GLY A 76 -10.08 -6.39 -6.58
CA GLY A 76 -11.17 -5.72 -5.90
C GLY A 76 -11.78 -4.58 -6.73
N THR A 77 -10.95 -3.79 -7.42
CA THR A 77 -11.44 -2.71 -8.28
C THR A 77 -12.14 -3.24 -9.51
N ALA A 78 -11.54 -4.21 -10.24
CA ALA A 78 -12.13 -4.76 -11.43
C ALA A 78 -13.49 -5.41 -11.15
N LEU A 79 -13.57 -6.21 -10.11
CA LEU A 79 -14.80 -6.89 -9.73
C LEU A 79 -15.80 -5.95 -9.05
N GLY A 80 -15.32 -4.95 -8.30
CA GLY A 80 -16.18 -3.93 -7.71
C GLY A 80 -16.87 -3.06 -8.76
N ILE A 81 -16.18 -2.65 -9.82
CA ILE A 81 -16.79 -1.93 -10.95
C ILE A 81 -17.85 -2.81 -11.62
N ALA A 82 -17.59 -4.11 -11.78
CA ALA A 82 -18.52 -5.04 -12.41
C ALA A 82 -19.76 -5.34 -11.53
N SER A 83 -19.63 -5.32 -10.18
CA SER A 83 -20.67 -5.87 -9.28
C SER A 83 -21.34 -4.88 -8.32
N GLY A 84 -21.10 -3.57 -8.43
CA GLY A 84 -21.83 -2.59 -7.61
C GLY A 84 -21.02 -1.50 -6.91
N GLY A 85 -19.81 -1.25 -7.36
CA GLY A 85 -19.05 -0.06 -6.98
C GLY A 85 -18.16 -0.21 -5.75
N THR A 86 -17.92 0.89 -5.04
CA THR A 86 -16.86 1.00 -4.02
C THR A 86 -17.02 0.03 -2.85
N ALA A 87 -18.26 -0.21 -2.38
CA ALA A 87 -18.50 -1.11 -1.26
C ALA A 87 -18.16 -2.57 -1.59
N ALA A 88 -18.54 -3.04 -2.78
CA ALA A 88 -18.22 -4.36 -3.27
C ALA A 88 -16.71 -4.51 -3.49
N ALA A 89 -16.05 -3.48 -4.06
CA ALA A 89 -14.61 -3.47 -4.26
C ALA A 89 -13.84 -3.66 -2.94
N VAL A 90 -14.19 -2.92 -1.90
CA VAL A 90 -13.54 -3.03 -0.58
C VAL A 90 -13.78 -4.41 0.04
N ALA A 91 -15.01 -4.91 -0.04
CA ALA A 91 -15.37 -6.22 0.49
C ALA A 91 -14.59 -7.37 -0.17
N LEU A 92 -14.25 -7.22 -1.47
CA LEU A 92 -13.49 -8.22 -2.23
C LEU A 92 -11.97 -8.01 -2.10
N ALA A 93 -11.50 -6.77 -1.98
CA ALA A 93 -10.08 -6.45 -1.91
C ALA A 93 -9.39 -7.09 -0.69
N VAL A 94 -10.05 -7.09 0.48
CA VAL A 94 -9.45 -7.59 1.72
C VAL A 94 -9.19 -9.10 1.68
N PRO A 95 -10.19 -9.97 1.45
CA PRO A 95 -9.93 -11.41 1.40
C PRO A 95 -9.00 -11.79 0.25
N THR A 96 -9.09 -11.10 -0.89
CA THR A 96 -8.20 -11.34 -2.03
C THR A 96 -6.75 -10.99 -1.70
N SER A 97 -6.52 -9.87 -0.99
CA SER A 97 -5.18 -9.47 -0.57
C SER A 97 -4.54 -10.47 0.41
N LEU A 98 -5.34 -11.06 1.31
CA LEU A 98 -4.89 -12.09 2.24
C LEU A 98 -4.54 -13.41 1.53
N LEU A 99 -5.32 -13.81 0.55
CA LEU A 99 -5.00 -14.98 -0.27
C LEU A 99 -3.74 -14.75 -1.11
N ALA A 100 -3.63 -13.60 -1.75
CA ALA A 100 -2.45 -13.24 -2.53
C ALA A 100 -1.18 -13.14 -1.67
N GLN A 101 -1.30 -12.70 -0.41
CA GLN A 101 -0.22 -12.71 0.57
C GLN A 101 0.37 -14.11 0.76
N GLN A 102 -0.45 -15.16 0.81
CA GLN A 102 0.05 -16.54 0.96
C GLN A 102 0.92 -16.95 -0.23
N LEU A 103 0.53 -16.57 -1.44
CA LEU A 103 1.33 -16.79 -2.64
C LEU A 103 2.67 -16.03 -2.59
N LEU A 104 2.67 -14.81 -2.04
CA LEU A 104 3.91 -14.04 -1.85
C LEU A 104 4.83 -14.68 -0.80
N VAL A 105 4.30 -15.28 0.26
CA VAL A 105 5.10 -16.02 1.24
C VAL A 105 5.77 -17.22 0.59
N LEU A 106 5.02 -17.98 -0.22
CA LEU A 106 5.58 -19.11 -0.99
C LEU A 106 6.66 -18.64 -1.97
N TYR A 107 6.42 -17.55 -2.68
CA TYR A 107 7.37 -16.94 -3.59
C TYR A 107 8.68 -16.55 -2.86
N ARG A 108 8.59 -15.82 -1.76
CA ARG A 108 9.75 -15.40 -0.98
C ARG A 108 10.54 -16.59 -0.45
N SER A 109 9.86 -17.62 0.04
CA SER A 109 10.48 -18.85 0.50
C SER A 109 11.21 -19.60 -0.62
N GLY A 110 10.62 -19.64 -1.83
CA GLY A 110 11.22 -20.29 -2.99
C GLY A 110 12.45 -19.56 -3.52
N ILE A 111 12.45 -18.23 -3.50
CA ILE A 111 13.56 -17.41 -4.00
C ILE A 111 14.82 -17.53 -3.13
N VAL A 112 14.68 -17.81 -1.85
CA VAL A 112 15.84 -18.05 -0.96
C VAL A 112 16.77 -19.12 -1.51
N ALA A 113 16.25 -20.09 -2.27
CA ALA A 113 17.07 -21.12 -2.93
C ALA A 113 18.06 -20.57 -3.99
N LEU A 114 17.88 -19.35 -4.45
CA LEU A 114 18.81 -18.69 -5.39
C LEU A 114 20.02 -18.07 -4.68
N ASN A 115 19.94 -17.80 -3.36
CA ASN A 115 21.01 -17.14 -2.61
C ASN A 115 22.34 -17.91 -2.67
N PRO A 116 22.40 -19.25 -2.42
CA PRO A 116 23.66 -19.99 -2.47
C PRO A 116 24.29 -20.01 -3.87
N ILE A 117 23.46 -19.85 -4.92
CA ILE A 117 23.95 -19.77 -6.30
C ILE A 117 24.62 -18.41 -6.54
N ALA A 118 23.98 -17.33 -6.06
CA ALA A 118 24.52 -15.99 -6.13
C ALA A 118 25.82 -15.85 -5.33
N GLU A 119 25.89 -16.45 -4.13
CA GLU A 119 27.10 -16.48 -3.28
C GLU A 119 28.29 -17.11 -3.98
N LYS A 120 28.10 -18.28 -4.62
CA LYS A 120 29.17 -18.94 -5.41
C LYS A 120 29.70 -18.07 -6.54
N TRP A 121 28.82 -17.32 -7.20
CA TRP A 121 29.27 -16.42 -8.29
C TRP A 121 29.94 -15.16 -7.72
N ALA A 122 29.54 -14.72 -6.53
CA ALA A 122 30.23 -13.64 -5.83
C ALA A 122 31.68 -14.04 -5.45
N GLU A 123 31.88 -15.26 -4.93
CA GLU A 123 33.20 -15.80 -4.61
C GLU A 123 34.13 -15.89 -5.83
N THR A 124 33.56 -16.17 -7.00
CA THR A 124 34.33 -16.26 -8.27
C THR A 124 34.45 -14.91 -8.98
N GLY A 125 33.81 -13.83 -8.48
CA GLY A 125 33.84 -12.50 -9.10
C GLY A 125 33.06 -12.39 -10.41
N ASP A 126 32.09 -13.30 -10.64
CA ASP A 126 31.26 -13.30 -11.86
C ASP A 126 30.05 -12.38 -11.72
N PHE A 127 30.28 -11.08 -11.79
CA PHE A 127 29.26 -10.05 -11.65
C PHE A 127 28.14 -10.14 -12.69
N ASP A 128 28.46 -10.57 -13.92
CA ASP A 128 27.47 -10.70 -15.00
C ASP A 128 26.38 -11.74 -14.66
N LYS A 129 26.79 -12.86 -14.06
CA LYS A 129 25.82 -13.89 -13.63
C LYS A 129 25.00 -13.44 -12.44
N ILE A 130 25.63 -12.74 -11.47
CA ILE A 130 24.94 -12.16 -10.33
C ILE A 130 23.88 -11.15 -10.80
N PHE A 131 24.19 -10.34 -11.81
CA PHE A 131 23.22 -9.41 -12.36
C PHE A 131 22.05 -10.14 -13.07
N LYS A 132 22.37 -11.15 -13.86
CA LYS A 132 21.36 -11.92 -14.61
C LYS A 132 20.43 -12.74 -13.75
N ILE A 133 20.88 -13.27 -12.59
CA ILE A 133 20.02 -14.06 -11.70
C ILE A 133 18.83 -13.26 -11.17
N ASN A 134 18.94 -11.92 -11.07
CA ASN A 134 17.86 -11.05 -10.60
C ASN A 134 16.64 -11.03 -11.53
N TYR A 135 16.79 -11.38 -12.81
CA TYR A 135 15.64 -11.47 -13.72
C TYR A 135 14.69 -12.62 -13.36
N ILE A 136 15.18 -13.67 -12.70
CA ILE A 136 14.35 -14.82 -12.29
C ILE A 136 13.31 -14.38 -11.24
N PRO A 137 13.70 -13.80 -10.08
CA PRO A 137 12.72 -13.30 -9.11
C PRO A 137 11.81 -12.21 -9.68
N MET A 138 12.31 -11.36 -10.57
CA MET A 138 11.48 -10.35 -11.22
C MET A 138 10.37 -10.97 -12.08
N ALA A 139 10.71 -11.96 -12.92
CA ALA A 139 9.74 -12.67 -13.76
C ALA A 139 8.69 -13.41 -12.89
N ILE A 140 9.14 -14.08 -11.83
CA ILE A 140 8.26 -14.79 -10.92
C ILE A 140 7.37 -13.79 -10.15
N ALA A 141 7.90 -12.65 -9.68
CA ALA A 141 7.14 -11.61 -9.01
C ALA A 141 6.03 -11.03 -9.89
N PHE A 142 6.32 -10.84 -11.19
CA PHE A 142 5.32 -10.45 -12.19
C PHE A 142 4.23 -11.51 -12.33
N LEU A 143 4.62 -12.77 -12.57
CA LEU A 143 3.69 -13.86 -12.83
C LEU A 143 2.80 -14.19 -11.63
N ILE A 144 3.35 -14.15 -10.42
CA ILE A 144 2.61 -14.53 -9.20
C ILE A 144 1.48 -13.56 -8.87
N ARG A 145 1.53 -12.33 -9.40
CA ARG A 145 0.45 -11.35 -9.29
C ARG A 145 -0.41 -11.29 -10.56
N ALA A 146 0.21 -11.36 -11.74
CA ALA A 146 -0.52 -11.30 -13.01
C ALA A 146 -1.44 -12.51 -13.22
N VAL A 147 -0.95 -13.74 -12.97
CA VAL A 147 -1.73 -14.95 -13.24
C VAL A 147 -2.97 -15.06 -12.34
N PRO A 148 -2.87 -14.94 -10.99
CA PRO A 148 -4.05 -14.96 -10.14
C PRO A 148 -5.02 -13.83 -10.45
N THR A 149 -4.52 -12.64 -10.76
CA THR A 149 -5.37 -11.49 -11.14
C THR A 149 -6.14 -11.79 -12.42
N PHE A 150 -5.47 -12.36 -13.44
CA PHE A 150 -6.14 -12.77 -14.67
C PHE A 150 -7.23 -13.81 -14.40
N LEU A 151 -6.90 -14.87 -13.66
CA LEU A 151 -7.85 -15.94 -13.33
C LEU A 151 -9.04 -15.42 -12.53
N ALA A 152 -8.78 -14.58 -11.52
CA ALA A 152 -9.83 -14.00 -10.69
C ALA A 152 -10.79 -13.12 -11.47
N ILE A 153 -10.30 -12.31 -12.41
CA ILE A 153 -11.15 -11.43 -13.21
C ILE A 153 -11.83 -12.20 -14.36
N TYR A 154 -11.12 -13.16 -14.97
CA TYR A 154 -11.65 -13.92 -16.10
C TYR A 154 -12.76 -14.88 -15.69
N PHE A 155 -12.56 -15.60 -14.59
CA PHE A 155 -13.54 -16.55 -14.06
C PHE A 155 -14.42 -15.95 -12.97
N GLY A 156 -14.00 -14.82 -12.40
CA GLY A 156 -14.61 -14.26 -11.21
C GLY A 156 -15.91 -13.50 -11.46
N ALA A 157 -16.14 -12.96 -12.64
CA ALA A 157 -17.39 -12.22 -12.90
C ALA A 157 -18.62 -13.11 -12.70
N ASP A 158 -18.65 -14.27 -13.34
CA ASP A 158 -19.76 -15.23 -13.22
C ASP A 158 -19.75 -15.97 -11.87
N ALA A 159 -18.54 -16.27 -11.34
CA ALA A 159 -18.38 -16.92 -10.05
C ALA A 159 -18.72 -16.01 -8.87
N ILE A 160 -18.51 -14.70 -8.99
CA ILE A 160 -18.84 -13.74 -7.94
C ILE A 160 -20.33 -13.49 -7.86
N GLU A 161 -21.02 -13.38 -8.99
CA GLU A 161 -22.48 -13.27 -8.99
C GLU A 161 -23.09 -14.49 -8.27
N ALA A 162 -22.64 -15.69 -8.59
CA ALA A 162 -23.05 -16.91 -7.91
C ALA A 162 -22.65 -16.95 -6.41
N VAL A 163 -21.48 -16.46 -6.06
CA VAL A 163 -21.01 -16.40 -4.64
C VAL A 163 -21.76 -15.32 -3.87
N VAL A 164 -21.99 -14.16 -4.47
CA VAL A 164 -22.75 -13.06 -3.84
C VAL A 164 -24.20 -13.47 -3.62
N GLU A 165 -24.83 -14.16 -4.59
CA GLU A 165 -26.18 -14.70 -4.43
C GLU A 165 -26.27 -15.83 -3.39
N ALA A 166 -25.20 -16.63 -3.24
CA ALA A 166 -25.14 -17.70 -2.25
C ALA A 166 -24.81 -17.20 -0.82
N LEU A 167 -24.26 -15.97 -0.69
CA LEU A 167 -23.92 -15.42 0.62
C LEU A 167 -25.17 -14.86 1.32
N PRO A 168 -25.40 -15.20 2.59
CA PRO A 168 -26.45 -14.58 3.39
C PRO A 168 -26.28 -13.04 3.44
N ALA A 169 -27.36 -12.30 3.32
CA ALA A 169 -27.36 -10.84 3.35
C ALA A 169 -26.65 -10.25 4.59
N VAL A 170 -26.63 -10.99 5.70
CA VAL A 170 -25.92 -10.60 6.93
C VAL A 170 -24.40 -10.57 6.71
N ILE A 171 -23.85 -11.50 5.92
CA ILE A 171 -22.41 -11.53 5.61
C ILE A 171 -22.05 -10.35 4.69
N ILE A 172 -22.85 -10.09 3.67
CA ILE A 172 -22.63 -8.96 2.74
C ILE A 172 -22.69 -7.63 3.51
N SER A 173 -23.69 -7.44 4.38
CA SER A 173 -23.80 -6.24 5.20
C SER A 173 -22.66 -6.13 6.21
N GLY A 174 -22.22 -7.24 6.80
CA GLY A 174 -21.08 -7.31 7.72
C GLY A 174 -19.77 -6.91 7.04
N LEU A 175 -19.52 -7.43 5.82
CA LEU A 175 -18.35 -7.03 5.01
C LEU A 175 -18.40 -5.55 4.61
N GLY A 176 -19.59 -5.03 4.30
CA GLY A 176 -19.79 -3.61 4.02
C GLY A 176 -19.50 -2.71 5.24
N ILE A 177 -19.86 -3.16 6.45
CA ILE A 177 -19.53 -2.47 7.71
C ILE A 177 -18.04 -2.58 7.99
N ALA A 178 -17.45 -3.77 7.85
CA ALA A 178 -16.02 -3.99 8.00
C ALA A 178 -15.20 -3.07 7.06
N GLY A 179 -15.61 -2.97 5.79
CA GLY A 179 -15.00 -2.06 4.81
C GLY A 179 -15.01 -0.59 5.23
N LYS A 180 -16.00 -0.15 6.00
CA LYS A 180 -16.05 1.22 6.55
C LYS A 180 -15.16 1.40 7.78
N ILE A 181 -14.90 0.34 8.54
CA ILE A 181 -14.10 0.38 9.77
C ILE A 181 -12.60 0.21 9.46
N ILE A 182 -12.24 -0.60 8.46
CA ILE A 182 -10.85 -0.88 8.08
C ILE A 182 -10.02 0.39 7.81
N PRO A 183 -10.52 1.44 7.14
CA PRO A 183 -9.78 2.70 7.00
C PRO A 183 -9.39 3.33 8.34
N ALA A 184 -10.26 3.25 9.34
CA ALA A 184 -9.95 3.75 10.68
C ALA A 184 -8.81 2.94 11.35
N VAL A 185 -8.76 1.63 11.12
CA VAL A 185 -7.65 0.77 11.57
C VAL A 185 -6.34 1.17 10.88
N GLY A 186 -6.37 1.40 9.54
CA GLY A 186 -5.20 1.86 8.78
C GLY A 186 -4.65 3.19 9.29
N ILE A 187 -5.53 4.17 9.52
CA ILE A 187 -5.17 5.46 10.12
C ILE A 187 -4.63 5.26 11.54
N GLY A 188 -5.25 4.41 12.36
CA GLY A 188 -4.76 4.09 13.71
C GLY A 188 -3.36 3.49 13.73
N LEU A 189 -3.03 2.59 12.80
CA LEU A 189 -1.70 2.04 12.63
C LEU A 189 -0.69 3.11 12.20
N LEU A 190 -1.06 3.98 11.26
CA LEU A 190 -0.24 5.11 10.84
C LEU A 190 0.05 6.03 12.03
N MET A 191 -0.98 6.39 12.82
CA MET A 191 -0.82 7.18 14.03
C MET A 191 0.14 6.52 15.01
N GLN A 192 0.02 5.23 15.24
CA GLN A 192 0.89 4.48 16.14
C GLN A 192 2.37 4.48 15.67
N MET A 193 2.60 4.45 14.36
CA MET A 193 3.95 4.53 13.79
C MET A 193 4.55 5.95 13.88
N MET A 194 3.73 6.99 13.71
CA MET A 194 4.16 8.39 13.71
C MET A 194 4.25 9.00 15.11
N LEU A 195 3.29 8.69 15.99
CA LEU A 195 3.17 9.29 17.32
C LEU A 195 3.94 8.50 18.37
N LYS A 196 5.27 8.42 18.22
CA LYS A 196 6.13 7.69 19.17
C LYS A 196 6.32 8.43 20.51
N LYS A 197 6.16 9.76 20.54
CA LYS A 197 6.28 10.58 21.73
C LYS A 197 4.91 11.05 22.19
N ALA A 198 4.70 11.11 23.52
CA ALA A 198 3.43 11.57 24.09
C ALA A 198 3.04 13.00 23.67
N GLU A 199 4.04 13.85 23.47
CA GLU A 199 3.86 15.24 23.03
C GLU A 199 3.18 15.34 21.67
N LEU A 200 3.44 14.39 20.74
CA LEU A 200 2.86 14.39 19.40
C LEU A 200 1.35 14.13 19.41
N TRP A 201 0.82 13.47 20.45
CA TRP A 201 -0.62 13.28 20.60
C TRP A 201 -1.38 14.59 20.83
N VAL A 202 -0.74 15.56 21.48
CA VAL A 202 -1.32 16.90 21.68
C VAL A 202 -1.53 17.58 20.33
N PHE A 203 -0.54 17.51 19.43
CA PHE A 203 -0.64 18.08 18.08
C PHE A 203 -1.73 17.41 17.24
N LEU A 204 -1.91 16.09 17.40
CA LEU A 204 -3.01 15.38 16.75
C LEU A 204 -4.35 15.90 17.21
N ILE A 205 -4.55 16.05 18.53
CA ILE A 205 -5.82 16.53 19.10
C ILE A 205 -6.10 17.97 18.63
N VAL A 206 -5.09 18.83 18.65
CA VAL A 206 -5.20 20.21 18.16
C VAL A 206 -5.56 20.21 16.66
N GLY A 207 -4.81 19.45 15.84
CA GLY A 207 -5.09 19.34 14.39
C GLY A 207 -6.48 18.83 14.09
N PHE A 208 -6.91 17.77 14.81
CA PHE A 208 -8.27 17.24 14.70
C PHE A 208 -9.33 18.30 15.05
N THR A 209 -9.12 19.04 16.13
CA THR A 209 -10.04 20.10 16.59
C THR A 209 -10.15 21.21 15.53
N LEU A 210 -9.02 21.67 14.99
CA LEU A 210 -8.97 22.68 13.94
C LEU A 210 -9.68 22.22 12.65
N ALA A 211 -9.47 20.95 12.26
CA ALA A 211 -10.10 20.39 11.06
C ALA A 211 -11.62 20.19 11.23
N VAL A 212 -12.06 19.61 12.35
CA VAL A 212 -13.45 19.21 12.53
C VAL A 212 -14.34 20.37 12.93
N TYR A 213 -13.91 21.19 13.91
CA TYR A 213 -14.74 22.28 14.47
C TYR A 213 -14.58 23.58 13.71
N LEU A 214 -13.35 23.95 13.33
CA LEU A 214 -13.09 25.18 12.55
C LEU A 214 -13.14 24.96 11.04
N LYS A 215 -13.27 23.69 10.59
CA LYS A 215 -13.30 23.30 9.17
C LYS A 215 -12.14 23.87 8.35
N LEU A 216 -10.99 24.06 8.99
CA LEU A 216 -9.79 24.51 8.32
C LEU A 216 -9.25 23.40 7.40
N SER A 217 -8.80 23.80 6.22
CA SER A 217 -8.08 22.88 5.31
C SER A 217 -6.68 22.55 5.86
N VAL A 218 -6.04 21.53 5.28
CA VAL A 218 -4.72 21.04 5.73
C VAL A 218 -3.66 22.15 5.71
N LEU A 219 -3.69 23.02 4.70
CA LEU A 219 -2.67 24.07 4.52
C LEU A 219 -2.62 25.07 5.70
N PRO A 220 -3.73 25.73 6.14
CA PRO A 220 -3.71 26.58 7.33
C PRO A 220 -3.26 25.84 8.59
N ILE A 221 -3.68 24.60 8.79
CA ILE A 221 -3.28 23.80 9.96
C ILE A 221 -1.77 23.56 9.94
N THR A 222 -1.19 23.22 8.79
CA THR A 222 0.25 23.01 8.62
C THR A 222 1.03 24.30 8.89
N LEU A 223 0.55 25.46 8.40
CA LEU A 223 1.20 26.75 8.65
C LEU A 223 1.19 27.11 10.15
N ILE A 224 0.07 26.88 10.85
CA ILE A 224 -0.02 27.09 12.29
C ILE A 224 0.98 26.19 13.03
N ALA A 225 1.07 24.91 12.64
CA ALA A 225 2.01 23.97 13.23
C ALA A 225 3.48 24.37 13.00
N LEU A 226 3.83 24.83 11.80
CA LEU A 226 5.16 25.33 11.48
C LEU A 226 5.54 26.61 12.25
N ILE A 227 4.59 27.54 12.39
CA ILE A 227 4.80 28.77 13.18
C ILE A 227 5.04 28.40 14.64
N TYR A 228 4.24 27.48 15.19
CA TYR A 228 4.40 27.01 16.56
C TYR A 228 5.76 26.33 16.78
N ASP A 229 6.16 25.42 15.89
CA ASP A 229 7.46 24.73 15.95
C ASP A 229 8.61 25.74 15.95
N LYS A 230 8.59 26.69 15.03
CA LYS A 230 9.61 27.77 14.98
C LYS A 230 9.59 28.70 16.19
N ALA A 231 8.43 28.96 16.78
CA ALA A 231 8.32 29.78 17.97
C ALA A 231 8.82 29.08 19.23
N MET A 232 8.71 27.75 19.27
CA MET A 232 9.12 26.92 20.43
C MET A 232 10.58 26.43 20.36
N GLN A 233 11.27 26.58 19.21
CA GLN A 233 12.68 26.22 19.02
C GLN A 233 13.68 27.41 19.08
N PRO A 234 13.58 28.41 19.97
CA PRO A 234 14.46 29.58 19.87
C PRO A 234 15.79 29.46 20.59
N ALA A 235 16.08 28.41 21.33
CA ALA A 235 17.25 28.40 22.19
C ALA A 235 18.25 27.24 22.02
N ALA A 236 17.78 26.07 21.55
CA ALA A 236 18.64 24.88 21.51
C ALA A 236 19.68 24.88 20.38
N VAL A 237 19.35 25.48 19.23
CA VAL A 237 20.28 25.50 18.07
C VAL A 237 21.38 26.56 18.20
N LYS A 238 21.16 27.63 18.98
CA LYS A 238 22.22 28.64 19.23
C LYS A 238 23.26 28.21 20.24
N ALA A 239 22.91 27.33 21.18
CA ALA A 239 23.84 26.84 22.17
C ALA A 239 24.84 25.83 21.60
N GLU A 240 24.43 24.95 20.69
CA GLU A 240 25.34 23.97 20.06
C GLU A 240 26.34 24.62 19.08
N THR A 241 25.96 25.73 18.42
CA THR A 241 26.90 26.44 17.51
C THR A 241 27.86 27.37 18.21
N GLU A 242 27.56 27.84 19.43
CA GLU A 242 28.51 28.66 20.22
C GLU A 242 29.55 27.79 20.92
N ASP A 243 29.22 26.55 21.30
CA ASP A 243 30.19 25.63 21.92
C ASP A 243 31.17 24.99 20.90
N GLU A 244 30.77 24.82 19.63
CA GLU A 244 31.66 24.33 18.56
C GLU A 244 32.65 25.40 18.06
N ASP A 245 32.32 26.68 18.14
CA ASP A 245 33.19 27.77 17.69
C ASP A 245 34.25 28.16 18.73
N GLU A 246 34.11 27.78 20.03
CA GLU A 246 35.11 28.06 21.07
C GLU A 246 36.19 26.98 21.19
N GLU A 247 35.97 25.74 20.73
CA GLU A 247 36.96 24.67 20.80
C GLU A 247 38.02 24.66 19.69
N ASP A 248 37.88 25.48 18.62
CA ASP A 248 38.75 25.42 17.42
C ASP A 248 39.86 26.52 17.41
N TYR A 249 40.12 27.23 18.53
CA TYR A 249 41.13 28.29 18.58
C TYR A 249 42.28 28.09 19.58
N ASP A 250 42.42 26.89 20.16
CA ASP A 250 43.58 26.58 21.04
C ASP A 250 44.46 25.44 20.48
N LEU A 251 45.12 25.70 19.31
CA LEU A 251 46.32 24.97 18.86
C LEU A 251 47.31 25.94 18.23
#